data_ded2a628eaa13d0ce039616790a36d2e
#
_entry.id   ded2a628eaa13d0ce039616790a36d2e
#
_cell.length_a   1.000
_cell.length_b   1.000
_cell.length_c   1.000
_cell.angle_alpha   90.00
_cell.angle_beta   90.00
_cell.angle_gamma   90.00
#
_symmetry.space_group_name_H-M   'P 1'
#
loop_
_entity.id
_entity.type
_entity.pdbx_description
1 polymer ?
#
loop_
_entity_poly.entity_id
_entity_poly.type
_entity_poly.pdbx_seq_one_letter_code
_entity_poly.pdbx_strand_id
1 'polypeptide(L)'
;MVEFLILSFTLIPFVLILIQPDLGSSLIILFIGLIIIFLNGLNIYKIISGIIVLLAAIPYAWFYVLKDYQKSRVLNLFDPFSNPLESGYHSIQSSIAIGSGGLLGKASEYGTQTDLLFLPETHTDFIFAVLAENYGFLGNLIYFVIAFLLLSRLIKITLDLHLHSNRLLAVTYVIIFIVCFLINIAMVSGLFPIVGIPLPLTSYGGSSLFIYLIIFGLINALHNRKTLIAN
;
A
#
# COMPACT_ATOMS: atom_id res chain seq x y z
N MET A 1 18.59 0.18 -23.12
CA MET A 1 19.47 0.91 -22.17
C MET A 1 18.66 1.48 -20.98
N VAL A 2 17.58 2.21 -21.23
CA VAL A 2 16.72 2.80 -20.15
C VAL A 2 16.10 1.73 -19.27
N GLU A 3 15.54 0.65 -19.85
CA GLU A 3 14.94 -0.45 -19.10
C GLU A 3 15.94 -1.11 -18.12
N PHE A 4 17.19 -1.30 -18.59
CA PHE A 4 18.26 -1.90 -17.78
C PHE A 4 18.65 -1.01 -16.59
N LEU A 5 18.74 0.31 -16.83
CA LEU A 5 19.00 1.27 -15.75
C LEU A 5 17.87 1.28 -14.71
N ILE A 6 16.61 1.34 -15.13
CA ILE A 6 15.47 1.30 -14.21
C ILE A 6 15.51 0.00 -13.40
N LEU A 7 15.74 -1.13 -14.06
CA LEU A 7 15.82 -2.43 -13.39
C LEU A 7 16.95 -2.46 -12.35
N SER A 8 18.12 -1.95 -12.69
CA SER A 8 19.26 -1.90 -11.76
C SER A 8 18.98 -1.00 -10.56
N PHE A 9 18.42 0.20 -10.78
CA PHE A 9 18.03 1.11 -9.70
C PHE A 9 16.90 0.55 -8.81
N THR A 10 16.09 -0.37 -9.32
CA THR A 10 15.03 -1.03 -8.56
C THR A 10 15.54 -2.26 -7.82
N LEU A 11 16.38 -3.08 -8.46
CA LEU A 11 16.87 -4.34 -7.88
C LEU A 11 17.82 -4.11 -6.70
N ILE A 12 18.64 -3.05 -6.73
CA ILE A 12 19.56 -2.76 -5.62
C ILE A 12 18.80 -2.51 -4.31
N PRO A 13 17.86 -1.55 -4.20
CA PRO A 13 17.10 -1.34 -2.97
C PRO A 13 16.19 -2.53 -2.65
N PHE A 14 15.62 -3.21 -3.65
CA PHE A 14 14.84 -4.43 -3.45
C PHE A 14 15.64 -5.49 -2.68
N VAL A 15 16.86 -5.82 -3.15
CA VAL A 15 17.71 -6.83 -2.53
C VAL A 15 18.15 -6.39 -1.13
N LEU A 16 18.54 -5.12 -0.96
CA LEU A 16 18.96 -4.59 0.34
C LEU A 16 17.84 -4.71 1.39
N ILE A 17 16.59 -4.37 1.04
CA ILE A 17 15.46 -4.46 1.95
C ILE A 17 15.03 -5.92 2.17
N LEU A 18 15.13 -6.76 1.15
CA LEU A 18 14.87 -8.19 1.28
C LEU A 18 15.82 -8.85 2.29
N ILE A 19 17.09 -8.41 2.35
CA ILE A 19 18.07 -8.87 3.35
C ILE A 19 17.69 -8.40 4.76
N GLN A 20 17.02 -7.24 4.92
CA GLN A 20 16.49 -6.73 6.19
C GLN A 20 15.21 -7.43 6.67
N PRO A 21 14.91 -8.60 6.22
CA PRO A 21 13.71 -9.41 6.12
C PRO A 21 12.36 -8.66 6.04
N ASP A 22 12.32 -7.52 5.39
CA ASP A 22 11.08 -6.78 5.11
C ASP A 22 10.56 -7.11 3.70
N LEU A 23 9.68 -8.11 3.62
CA LEU A 23 9.05 -8.53 2.35
C LEU A 23 8.09 -7.48 1.82
N GLY A 24 7.34 -6.80 2.70
CA GLY A 24 6.32 -5.85 2.28
C GLY A 24 6.92 -4.70 1.48
N SER A 25 7.84 -3.99 2.09
CA SER A 25 8.52 -2.85 1.45
C SER A 25 9.33 -3.28 0.23
N SER A 26 9.99 -4.46 0.26
CA SER A 26 10.76 -4.95 -0.88
C SER A 26 9.88 -5.21 -2.10
N LEU A 27 8.73 -5.86 -1.92
CA LEU A 27 7.79 -6.14 -3.02
C LEU A 27 7.18 -4.86 -3.60
N ILE A 28 6.91 -3.84 -2.77
CA ILE A 28 6.44 -2.54 -3.27
C ILE A 28 7.50 -1.90 -4.17
N ILE A 29 8.77 -1.89 -3.76
CA ILE A 29 9.86 -1.31 -4.57
C ILE A 29 10.00 -2.04 -5.89
N LEU A 30 9.95 -3.37 -5.89
CA LEU A 30 9.96 -4.15 -7.11
C LEU A 30 8.77 -3.80 -8.01
N PHE A 31 7.58 -3.70 -7.43
CA PHE A 31 6.36 -3.34 -8.15
C PHE A 31 6.44 -1.93 -8.77
N ILE A 32 7.00 -0.95 -8.04
CA ILE A 32 7.25 0.40 -8.57
C ILE A 32 8.13 0.34 -9.82
N GLY A 33 9.25 -0.37 -9.75
CA GLY A 33 10.16 -0.53 -10.88
C GLY A 33 9.48 -1.16 -12.10
N LEU A 34 8.69 -2.22 -11.87
CA LEU A 34 7.93 -2.88 -12.93
C LEU A 34 6.88 -1.96 -13.55
N ILE A 35 6.19 -1.14 -12.75
CA ILE A 35 5.25 -0.12 -13.26
C ILE A 35 5.95 0.89 -14.15
N ILE A 36 7.09 1.43 -13.71
CA ILE A 36 7.84 2.43 -14.49
C ILE A 36 8.27 1.83 -15.84
N ILE A 37 8.78 0.60 -15.83
CA ILE A 37 9.18 -0.11 -17.03
C ILE A 37 7.96 -0.35 -17.96
N PHE A 38 6.82 -0.78 -17.39
CA PHE A 38 5.58 -1.00 -18.12
C PHE A 38 5.06 0.29 -18.79
N LEU A 39 5.02 1.39 -18.04
CA LEU A 39 4.55 2.69 -18.52
C LEU A 39 5.47 3.32 -19.60
N ASN A 40 6.75 2.91 -19.66
CA ASN A 40 7.66 3.28 -20.73
C ASN A 40 7.45 2.52 -22.05
N GLY A 41 6.42 1.70 -22.17
CA GLY A 41 6.04 1.06 -23.44
C GLY A 41 6.72 -0.29 -23.68
N LEU A 42 6.71 -1.18 -22.68
CA LEU A 42 7.16 -2.57 -22.85
C LEU A 42 6.37 -3.31 -23.93
N ASN A 43 7.12 -4.12 -24.68
CA ASN A 43 6.49 -5.11 -25.54
C ASN A 43 5.72 -6.14 -24.71
N ILE A 44 4.49 -6.48 -25.13
CA ILE A 44 3.61 -7.44 -24.46
C ILE A 44 4.30 -8.78 -24.17
N TYR A 45 5.18 -9.25 -25.06
CA TYR A 45 5.93 -10.49 -24.88
C TYR A 45 6.88 -10.43 -23.67
N LYS A 46 7.50 -9.27 -23.40
CA LYS A 46 8.35 -9.07 -22.22
C LYS A 46 7.52 -9.09 -20.94
N ILE A 47 6.30 -8.54 -20.97
CA ILE A 47 5.36 -8.58 -19.84
C ILE A 47 4.98 -10.01 -19.53
N ILE A 48 4.55 -10.76 -20.54
CA ILE A 48 4.16 -12.17 -20.38
C ILE A 48 5.34 -13.00 -19.86
N SER A 49 6.55 -12.83 -20.42
CA SER A 49 7.74 -13.54 -19.93
C SER A 49 8.07 -13.17 -18.49
N GLY A 50 7.93 -11.91 -18.09
CA GLY A 50 8.12 -11.46 -16.71
C GLY A 50 7.11 -12.09 -15.75
N ILE A 51 5.83 -12.18 -16.13
CA ILE A 51 4.80 -12.85 -15.34
C ILE A 51 5.11 -14.35 -15.18
N ILE A 52 5.53 -15.03 -16.25
CA ILE A 52 5.90 -16.45 -16.19
C ILE A 52 7.08 -16.66 -15.23
N VAL A 53 8.11 -15.80 -15.29
CA VAL A 53 9.26 -15.87 -14.39
C VAL A 53 8.83 -15.64 -12.93
N LEU A 54 7.97 -14.64 -12.68
CA LEU A 54 7.43 -14.38 -11.34
C LEU A 54 6.63 -15.57 -10.81
N LEU A 55 5.75 -16.15 -11.61
CA LEU A 55 4.97 -17.33 -11.21
C LEU A 55 5.86 -18.54 -10.92
N ALA A 56 6.92 -18.75 -11.69
CA ALA A 56 7.90 -19.80 -11.45
C ALA A 56 8.76 -19.52 -10.19
N ALA A 57 9.00 -18.26 -9.87
CA ALA A 57 9.76 -17.87 -8.68
C ALA A 57 8.98 -18.07 -7.37
N ILE A 58 7.64 -18.05 -7.39
CA ILE A 58 6.82 -18.20 -6.17
C ILE A 58 7.09 -19.53 -5.45
N PRO A 59 7.00 -20.71 -6.10
CA PRO A 59 7.32 -21.99 -5.44
C PRO A 59 8.75 -22.03 -4.93
N TYR A 60 9.71 -21.55 -5.73
CA TYR A 60 11.11 -21.49 -5.32
C TYR A 60 11.30 -20.63 -4.08
N ALA A 61 10.70 -19.43 -4.06
CA ALA A 61 10.75 -18.53 -2.92
C ALA A 61 10.11 -19.16 -1.67
N TRP A 62 8.98 -19.86 -1.84
CA TRP A 62 8.28 -20.52 -0.74
C TRP A 62 9.15 -21.57 -0.04
N PHE A 63 9.85 -22.41 -0.79
CA PHE A 63 10.63 -23.50 -0.21
C PHE A 63 12.03 -23.08 0.27
N TYR A 64 12.69 -22.13 -0.43
CA TYR A 64 14.11 -21.85 -0.24
C TYR A 64 14.44 -20.44 0.27
N VAL A 65 13.55 -19.46 0.10
CA VAL A 65 13.85 -18.05 0.40
C VAL A 65 13.07 -17.55 1.61
N LEU A 66 11.78 -17.91 1.73
CA LEU A 66 10.91 -17.39 2.77
C LEU A 66 11.25 -18.00 4.13
N LYS A 67 11.39 -17.14 5.13
CA LYS A 67 11.54 -17.54 6.53
C LYS A 67 10.20 -18.02 7.10
N ASP A 68 10.24 -18.81 8.18
CA ASP A 68 9.04 -19.40 8.77
C ASP A 68 8.00 -18.37 9.20
N TYR A 69 8.42 -17.23 9.78
CA TYR A 69 7.47 -16.16 10.14
C TYR A 69 6.79 -15.49 8.93
N GLN A 70 7.43 -15.50 7.75
CA GLN A 70 6.84 -14.98 6.51
C GLN A 70 5.83 -15.96 5.94
N LYS A 71 6.15 -17.26 6.00
CA LYS A 71 5.21 -18.33 5.64
C LYS A 71 4.00 -18.33 6.57
N SER A 72 4.21 -18.14 7.88
CA SER A 72 3.09 -18.10 8.84
C SER A 72 2.15 -16.92 8.57
N ARG A 73 2.64 -15.75 8.17
CA ARG A 73 1.78 -14.61 7.77
C ARG A 73 0.88 -14.96 6.57
N VAL A 74 1.40 -15.71 5.60
CA VAL A 74 0.61 -16.16 4.44
C VAL A 74 -0.39 -17.24 4.83
N LEU A 75 0.02 -18.20 5.66
CA LEU A 75 -0.87 -19.28 6.13
C LEU A 75 -2.00 -18.74 7.00
N ASN A 76 -1.73 -17.75 7.85
CA ASN A 76 -2.75 -17.11 8.70
C ASN A 76 -3.80 -16.34 7.92
N LEU A 77 -3.56 -16.01 6.65
CA LEU A 77 -4.60 -15.46 5.78
C LEU A 77 -5.75 -16.46 5.57
N PHE A 78 -5.40 -17.76 5.48
CA PHE A 78 -6.38 -18.83 5.24
C PHE A 78 -6.98 -19.37 6.53
N ASP A 79 -6.18 -19.42 7.61
CA ASP A 79 -6.63 -19.86 8.92
C ASP A 79 -5.98 -19.04 10.06
N PRO A 80 -6.55 -17.87 10.40
CA PRO A 80 -6.05 -17.03 11.49
C PRO A 80 -6.15 -17.71 12.86
N PHE A 81 -7.05 -18.70 13.01
CA PHE A 81 -7.29 -19.38 14.27
C PHE A 81 -6.33 -20.54 14.54
N SER A 82 -5.50 -20.93 13.60
CA SER A 82 -4.45 -21.95 13.82
C SER A 82 -3.41 -21.51 14.85
N ASN A 83 -3.09 -20.20 14.90
CA ASN A 83 -2.13 -19.62 15.85
C ASN A 83 -2.68 -18.30 16.43
N PRO A 84 -3.74 -18.34 17.25
CA PRO A 84 -4.51 -17.15 17.66
C PRO A 84 -3.77 -16.23 18.62
N LEU A 85 -2.70 -16.69 19.29
CA LEU A 85 -1.91 -15.92 20.27
C LEU A 85 -0.63 -15.34 19.70
N GLU A 86 -0.26 -15.72 18.48
CA GLU A 86 0.97 -15.27 17.82
C GLU A 86 0.66 -14.54 16.49
N SER A 87 0.95 -15.21 15.40
CA SER A 87 0.88 -14.62 14.06
C SER A 87 -0.55 -14.33 13.57
N GLY A 88 -1.57 -15.02 14.08
CA GLY A 88 -3.00 -14.78 13.82
C GLY A 88 -3.62 -13.68 14.66
N TYR A 89 -3.00 -13.31 15.80
CA TYR A 89 -3.53 -12.36 16.77
C TYR A 89 -3.97 -11.03 16.13
N HIS A 90 -3.09 -10.42 15.37
CA HIS A 90 -3.36 -9.12 14.74
C HIS A 90 -4.54 -9.16 13.77
N SER A 91 -4.67 -10.22 12.96
CA SER A 91 -5.77 -10.40 12.01
C SER A 91 -7.11 -10.59 12.71
N ILE A 92 -7.12 -11.37 13.79
CA ILE A 92 -8.31 -11.60 14.61
C ILE A 92 -8.74 -10.29 15.29
N GLN A 93 -7.83 -9.59 15.96
CA GLN A 93 -8.15 -8.37 16.69
C GLN A 93 -8.60 -7.23 15.75
N SER A 94 -7.97 -7.08 14.57
CA SER A 94 -8.41 -6.10 13.58
C SER A 94 -9.82 -6.41 13.06
N SER A 95 -10.13 -7.68 12.81
CA SER A 95 -11.45 -8.10 12.37
C SER A 95 -12.52 -7.85 13.44
N ILE A 96 -12.20 -8.09 14.72
CA ILE A 96 -13.08 -7.79 15.85
C ILE A 96 -13.29 -6.27 15.96
N ALA A 97 -12.23 -5.45 15.84
CA ALA A 97 -12.34 -4.01 15.89
C ALA A 97 -13.28 -3.48 14.79
N ILE A 98 -13.06 -3.90 13.54
CA ILE A 98 -13.91 -3.50 12.39
C ILE A 98 -15.38 -3.93 12.65
N GLY A 99 -15.60 -5.19 13.02
CA GLY A 99 -16.95 -5.72 13.25
C GLY A 99 -17.67 -5.04 14.42
N SER A 100 -16.94 -4.67 15.46
CA SER A 100 -17.48 -4.04 16.65
C SER A 100 -17.97 -2.60 16.44
N GLY A 101 -17.44 -1.90 15.40
CA GLY A 101 -17.83 -0.52 15.08
C GLY A 101 -19.26 -0.39 14.56
N GLY A 102 -19.85 -1.43 13.95
CA GLY A 102 -21.22 -1.39 13.45
C GLY A 102 -21.46 -0.24 12.44
N LEU A 103 -22.66 0.35 12.47
CA LEU A 103 -23.03 1.42 11.54
C LEU A 103 -22.48 2.78 11.95
N LEU A 104 -22.52 3.15 13.22
CA LEU A 104 -22.21 4.50 13.73
C LEU A 104 -20.88 4.58 14.47
N GLY A 105 -20.24 3.45 14.75
CA GLY A 105 -19.06 3.37 15.59
C GLY A 105 -19.39 3.35 17.07
N LYS A 106 -18.36 3.09 17.90
CA LYS A 106 -18.50 3.06 19.35
C LYS A 106 -18.21 4.39 20.03
N ALA A 107 -17.76 5.40 19.31
CA ALA A 107 -17.08 6.59 19.83
C ALA A 107 -15.84 6.23 20.70
N SER A 108 -14.91 7.14 20.87
CA SER A 108 -13.61 6.88 21.55
C SER A 108 -13.75 6.41 23.01
N GLU A 109 -14.91 6.63 23.64
CA GLU A 109 -15.14 6.25 25.06
C GLU A 109 -15.50 4.76 25.26
N TYR A 110 -15.81 4.02 24.19
CA TYR A 110 -16.26 2.63 24.26
C TYR A 110 -15.46 1.68 23.34
N GLY A 111 -14.38 2.16 22.73
CA GLY A 111 -13.50 1.35 21.89
C GLY A 111 -12.76 0.30 22.73
N THR A 112 -13.13 -0.96 22.61
CA THR A 112 -12.55 -2.02 23.45
C THR A 112 -11.24 -2.54 22.89
N GLN A 113 -11.07 -2.59 21.58
CA GLN A 113 -9.87 -3.17 20.94
C GLN A 113 -8.74 -2.15 20.84
N THR A 114 -9.08 -0.89 20.58
CA THR A 114 -8.10 0.19 20.41
C THR A 114 -7.71 0.82 21.75
N ASP A 115 -8.65 1.12 22.64
CA ASP A 115 -8.39 1.80 23.91
C ASP A 115 -7.73 0.90 24.95
N LEU A 116 -8.05 -0.40 24.95
CA LEU A 116 -7.42 -1.40 25.82
C LEU A 116 -6.11 -1.96 25.27
N LEU A 117 -5.60 -1.40 24.16
CA LEU A 117 -4.35 -1.79 23.52
C LEU A 117 -4.25 -3.29 23.13
N PHE A 118 -5.40 -3.93 22.87
CA PHE A 118 -5.40 -5.31 22.37
C PHE A 118 -4.87 -5.40 20.95
N LEU A 119 -4.97 -4.32 20.16
CA LEU A 119 -4.41 -4.23 18.84
C LEU A 119 -3.07 -3.46 18.91
N PRO A 120 -1.93 -4.11 18.69
CA PRO A 120 -0.64 -3.40 18.55
C PRO A 120 -0.60 -2.57 17.26
N GLU A 121 0.31 -1.58 17.21
CA GLU A 121 0.52 -0.71 16.03
C GLU A 121 -0.75 -0.04 15.51
N THR A 122 -1.67 0.32 16.43
CA THR A 122 -2.96 0.97 16.13
C THR A 122 -2.80 2.29 15.38
N HIS A 123 -1.73 3.04 15.66
CA HIS A 123 -1.48 4.35 15.07
C HIS A 123 -0.79 4.29 13.70
N THR A 124 -0.20 3.15 13.35
CA THR A 124 0.57 2.96 12.12
C THR A 124 -0.18 2.08 11.13
N ASP A 125 0.00 0.79 11.18
CA ASP A 125 -0.46 -0.15 10.17
C ASP A 125 -1.96 -0.48 10.28
N PHE A 126 -2.50 -0.45 11.51
CA PHE A 126 -3.89 -0.81 11.80
C PHE A 126 -4.83 0.39 12.04
N ILE A 127 -4.42 1.60 11.63
CA ILE A 127 -5.23 2.82 11.81
C ILE A 127 -6.63 2.70 11.17
N PHE A 128 -6.78 1.93 10.09
CA PHE A 128 -8.08 1.68 9.47
C PHE A 128 -9.02 0.89 10.39
N ALA A 129 -8.52 -0.06 11.19
CA ALA A 129 -9.32 -0.76 12.19
C ALA A 129 -9.82 0.19 13.29
N VAL A 130 -8.95 1.13 13.72
CA VAL A 130 -9.30 2.19 14.69
C VAL A 130 -10.41 3.09 14.14
N LEU A 131 -10.29 3.52 12.89
CA LEU A 131 -11.33 4.32 12.22
C LEU A 131 -12.65 3.54 12.15
N ALA A 132 -12.58 2.24 11.83
CA ALA A 132 -13.76 1.39 11.73
C ALA A 132 -14.44 1.18 13.10
N GLU A 133 -13.68 0.97 14.17
CA GLU A 133 -14.21 0.81 15.52
C GLU A 133 -14.86 2.11 16.01
N ASN A 134 -14.17 3.26 15.83
CA ASN A 134 -14.60 4.54 16.40
C ASN A 134 -15.73 5.20 15.63
N TYR A 135 -15.70 5.17 14.31
CA TYR A 135 -16.64 5.90 13.44
C TYR A 135 -17.61 4.97 12.67
N GLY A 136 -17.45 3.66 12.77
CA GLY A 136 -18.31 2.68 12.15
C GLY A 136 -18.31 2.72 10.61
N PHE A 137 -19.32 2.11 10.03
CA PHE A 137 -19.48 2.04 8.58
C PHE A 137 -19.67 3.44 7.95
N LEU A 138 -20.47 4.32 8.55
CA LEU A 138 -20.74 5.66 8.00
C LEU A 138 -19.48 6.54 7.99
N GLY A 139 -18.69 6.51 9.07
CA GLY A 139 -17.43 7.24 9.10
C GLY A 139 -16.44 6.75 8.06
N ASN A 140 -16.31 5.44 7.88
CA ASN A 140 -15.48 4.87 6.83
C ASN A 140 -15.99 5.18 5.43
N LEU A 141 -17.29 5.22 5.21
CA LEU A 141 -17.87 5.64 3.93
C LEU A 141 -17.46 7.07 3.58
N ILE A 142 -17.56 8.00 4.54
CA ILE A 142 -17.10 9.40 4.35
C ILE A 142 -15.60 9.42 4.04
N TYR A 143 -14.80 8.66 4.77
CA TYR A 143 -13.36 8.54 4.52
C TYR A 143 -13.06 8.06 3.10
N PHE A 144 -13.74 7.02 2.62
CA PHE A 144 -13.58 6.52 1.26
C PHE A 144 -14.01 7.53 0.19
N VAL A 145 -15.09 8.30 0.44
CA VAL A 145 -15.52 9.37 -0.47
C VAL A 145 -14.44 10.44 -0.57
N ILE A 146 -13.87 10.88 0.55
CA ILE A 146 -12.79 11.87 0.55
C ILE A 146 -11.56 11.34 -0.19
N ALA A 147 -11.14 10.10 0.09
CA ALA A 147 -10.02 9.45 -0.60
C ALA A 147 -10.27 9.32 -2.11
N PHE A 148 -11.48 8.94 -2.52
CA PHE A 148 -11.88 8.87 -3.91
C PHE A 148 -11.85 10.24 -4.62
N LEU A 149 -12.34 11.29 -3.97
CA LEU A 149 -12.29 12.66 -4.51
C LEU A 149 -10.85 13.13 -4.70
N LEU A 150 -9.97 12.88 -3.71
CA LEU A 150 -8.55 13.18 -3.81
C LEU A 150 -7.90 12.45 -4.99
N LEU A 151 -8.09 11.14 -5.07
CA LEU A 151 -7.53 10.30 -6.15
C LEU A 151 -8.05 10.73 -7.52
N SER A 152 -9.35 10.97 -7.65
CA SER A 152 -9.95 11.43 -8.91
C SER A 152 -9.35 12.75 -9.38
N ARG A 153 -9.08 13.67 -8.44
CA ARG A 153 -8.40 14.93 -8.73
C ARG A 153 -6.95 14.72 -9.17
N LEU A 154 -6.20 13.88 -8.48
CA LEU A 154 -4.81 13.55 -8.84
C LEU A 154 -4.71 12.88 -10.22
N ILE A 155 -5.60 11.93 -10.52
CA ILE A 155 -5.68 11.27 -11.83
C ILE A 155 -5.96 12.32 -12.92
N LYS A 156 -6.92 13.21 -12.70
CA LYS A 156 -7.28 14.27 -13.65
C LYS A 156 -6.09 15.19 -13.95
N ILE A 157 -5.42 15.68 -12.91
CA ILE A 157 -4.22 16.51 -13.05
C ILE A 157 -3.13 15.76 -13.84
N THR A 158 -2.92 14.48 -13.53
CA THR A 158 -1.90 13.64 -14.15
C THR A 158 -2.17 13.42 -15.65
N LEU A 159 -3.44 13.19 -16.02
CA LEU A 159 -3.84 13.02 -17.42
C LEU A 159 -3.66 14.30 -18.24
N ASP A 160 -3.77 15.46 -17.60
CA ASP A 160 -3.59 16.75 -18.24
C ASP A 160 -2.11 17.11 -18.51
N LEU A 161 -1.13 16.36 -17.98
CA LEU A 161 0.29 16.61 -18.22
C LEU A 161 0.70 16.20 -19.64
N HIS A 162 1.35 17.10 -20.39
CA HIS A 162 1.75 16.85 -21.78
C HIS A 162 3.14 16.21 -21.91
N LEU A 163 4.09 16.60 -21.05
CA LEU A 163 5.44 16.05 -21.09
C LEU A 163 5.43 14.62 -20.59
N HIS A 164 5.92 13.69 -21.43
CA HIS A 164 5.91 12.25 -21.12
C HIS A 164 6.59 11.94 -19.78
N SER A 165 7.75 12.54 -19.50
CA SER A 165 8.49 12.32 -18.25
C SER A 165 7.71 12.78 -17.01
N ASN A 166 7.05 13.94 -17.08
CA ASN A 166 6.26 14.48 -15.97
C ASN A 166 5.02 13.62 -15.73
N ARG A 167 4.36 13.21 -16.81
CA ARG A 167 3.20 12.32 -16.75
C ARG A 167 3.57 10.96 -16.19
N LEU A 168 4.70 10.37 -16.63
CA LEU A 168 5.20 9.09 -16.12
C LEU A 168 5.43 9.16 -14.60
N LEU A 169 6.12 10.20 -14.13
CA LEU A 169 6.38 10.44 -12.72
C LEU A 169 5.05 10.55 -11.94
N ALA A 170 4.12 11.38 -12.39
CA ALA A 170 2.85 11.59 -11.72
C ALA A 170 1.98 10.31 -11.70
N VAL A 171 1.89 9.57 -12.81
CA VAL A 171 1.16 8.29 -12.89
C VAL A 171 1.75 7.29 -11.91
N THR A 172 3.08 7.17 -11.86
CA THR A 172 3.76 6.23 -10.94
C THR A 172 3.38 6.53 -9.50
N TYR A 173 3.40 7.79 -9.07
CA TYR A 173 3.03 8.16 -7.72
C TYR A 173 1.56 7.91 -7.38
N VAL A 174 0.65 8.20 -8.33
CA VAL A 174 -0.77 7.90 -8.15
C VAL A 174 -0.99 6.39 -7.98
N ILE A 175 -0.31 5.57 -8.76
CA ILE A 175 -0.41 4.10 -8.64
C ILE A 175 0.15 3.62 -7.30
N ILE A 176 1.31 4.13 -6.86
CA ILE A 176 1.88 3.78 -5.55
C ILE A 176 0.89 4.13 -4.43
N PHE A 177 0.30 5.32 -4.47
CA PHE A 177 -0.69 5.74 -3.48
C PHE A 177 -1.89 4.78 -3.44
N ILE A 178 -2.45 4.43 -4.60
CA ILE A 178 -3.57 3.51 -4.72
C ILE A 178 -3.19 2.12 -4.17
N VAL A 179 -2.02 1.62 -4.54
CA VAL A 179 -1.56 0.29 -4.12
C VAL A 179 -1.35 0.23 -2.61
N CYS A 180 -0.64 1.21 -2.02
CA CYS A 180 -0.46 1.26 -0.58
C CYS A 180 -1.80 1.36 0.16
N PHE A 181 -2.73 2.18 -0.35
CA PHE A 181 -4.08 2.34 0.19
C PHE A 181 -4.85 1.01 0.17
N LEU A 182 -4.88 0.33 -0.98
CA LEU A 182 -5.60 -0.94 -1.14
C LEU A 182 -4.97 -2.07 -0.31
N ILE A 183 -3.64 -2.17 -0.27
CA ILE A 183 -2.95 -3.20 0.51
C ILE A 183 -3.21 -2.99 2.01
N ASN A 184 -3.14 -1.75 2.52
CA ASN A 184 -3.42 -1.50 3.93
C ASN A 184 -4.85 -1.93 4.30
N ILE A 185 -5.86 -1.50 3.55
CA ILE A 185 -7.25 -1.89 3.80
C ILE A 185 -7.43 -3.40 3.70
N ALA A 186 -6.85 -4.03 2.68
CA ALA A 186 -6.95 -5.47 2.48
C ALA A 186 -6.32 -6.27 3.62
N MET A 187 -5.11 -5.87 4.10
CA MET A 187 -4.45 -6.57 5.21
C MET A 187 -5.21 -6.40 6.53
N VAL A 188 -5.72 -5.20 6.81
CA VAL A 188 -6.48 -4.93 8.03
C VAL A 188 -7.84 -5.65 8.02
N SER A 189 -8.44 -5.81 6.83
CA SER A 189 -9.70 -6.56 6.64
C SER A 189 -9.49 -8.08 6.54
N GLY A 190 -8.26 -8.60 6.68
CA GLY A 190 -7.97 -10.03 6.57
C GLY A 190 -8.04 -10.59 5.15
N LEU A 191 -8.02 -9.75 4.10
CA LEU A 191 -8.02 -10.15 2.69
C LEU A 191 -6.61 -10.28 2.10
N PHE A 192 -5.60 -9.79 2.83
CA PHE A 192 -4.20 -9.83 2.41
C PHE A 192 -3.31 -10.11 3.63
N PRO A 193 -2.15 -10.79 3.44
CA PRO A 193 -1.21 -11.03 4.54
C PRO A 193 -0.74 -9.71 5.17
N ILE A 194 -0.46 -9.72 6.47
CA ILE A 194 0.03 -8.54 7.19
C ILE A 194 1.46 -8.27 6.76
N VAL A 195 1.67 -7.17 6.03
CA VAL A 195 2.97 -6.77 5.46
C VAL A 195 3.54 -5.47 6.05
N GLY A 196 2.78 -4.81 6.94
CA GLY A 196 3.26 -3.61 7.63
C GLY A 196 3.34 -2.38 6.70
N ILE A 197 2.34 -2.14 5.87
CA ILE A 197 2.26 -0.98 4.99
C ILE A 197 1.30 0.05 5.59
N PRO A 198 1.77 1.27 5.92
CA PRO A 198 0.91 2.29 6.50
C PRO A 198 -0.13 2.81 5.51
N LEU A 199 -1.28 3.22 6.03
CA LEU A 199 -2.34 3.85 5.24
C LEU A 199 -1.91 5.27 4.82
N PRO A 200 -1.83 5.58 3.52
CA PRO A 200 -1.38 6.88 3.04
C PRO A 200 -2.16 8.05 3.65
N LEU A 201 -1.47 9.12 4.07
CA LEU A 201 -1.99 10.35 4.68
C LEU A 201 -2.68 10.18 6.04
N THR A 202 -2.96 8.98 6.49
CA THR A 202 -3.77 8.71 7.68
C THR A 202 -2.95 8.09 8.81
N SER A 203 -2.06 7.15 8.46
CA SER A 203 -1.19 6.52 9.46
C SER A 203 -0.22 7.53 10.07
N TYR A 204 0.04 7.35 11.36
CA TYR A 204 1.05 8.12 12.07
C TYR A 204 2.43 7.85 11.47
N GLY A 205 3.07 8.92 10.99
CA GLY A 205 4.41 8.85 10.42
C GLY A 205 4.78 10.19 9.79
N GLY A 206 5.59 11.00 10.50
CA GLY A 206 5.98 12.33 10.01
C GLY A 206 6.70 12.27 8.65
N SER A 207 7.58 11.28 8.46
CA SER A 207 8.33 11.12 7.20
C SER A 207 7.42 10.70 6.04
N SER A 208 6.48 9.79 6.25
CA SER A 208 5.55 9.35 5.20
C SER A 208 4.60 10.48 4.78
N LEU A 209 4.02 11.19 5.75
CA LEU A 209 3.17 12.34 5.48
C LEU A 209 3.91 13.42 4.69
N PHE A 210 5.14 13.74 5.11
CA PHE A 210 5.98 14.73 4.44
C PHE A 210 6.26 14.36 2.99
N ILE A 211 6.58 13.10 2.71
CA ILE A 211 6.80 12.59 1.35
C ILE A 211 5.53 12.71 0.50
N TYR A 212 4.35 12.32 1.02
CA TYR A 212 3.09 12.46 0.27
C TYR A 212 2.77 13.92 -0.05
N LEU A 213 2.99 14.84 0.90
CA LEU A 213 2.77 16.28 0.67
C LEU A 213 3.72 16.86 -0.37
N ILE A 214 5.01 16.48 -0.34
CA ILE A 214 5.98 16.87 -1.37
C ILE A 214 5.53 16.39 -2.75
N ILE A 215 5.12 15.13 -2.86
CA ILE A 215 4.67 14.53 -4.12
C ILE A 215 3.45 15.26 -4.66
N PHE A 216 2.45 15.56 -3.82
CA PHE A 216 1.27 16.30 -4.23
C PHE A 216 1.61 17.74 -4.65
N GLY A 217 2.50 18.40 -3.91
CA GLY A 217 3.03 19.71 -4.27
C GLY A 217 3.73 19.69 -5.63
N LEU A 218 4.55 18.68 -5.88
CA LEU A 218 5.27 18.48 -7.14
C LEU A 218 4.30 18.26 -8.32
N ILE A 219 3.31 17.37 -8.17
CA ILE A 219 2.30 17.11 -9.21
C ILE A 219 1.53 18.40 -9.54
N ASN A 220 1.14 19.16 -8.50
CA ASN A 220 0.43 20.41 -8.68
C ASN A 220 1.31 21.50 -9.33
N ALA A 221 2.59 21.57 -8.96
CA ALA A 221 3.55 22.49 -9.58
C ALA A 221 3.78 22.18 -11.06
N LEU A 222 3.87 20.89 -11.42
CA LEU A 222 3.98 20.46 -12.82
C LEU A 222 2.74 20.83 -13.64
N HIS A 223 1.55 20.75 -13.04
CA HIS A 223 0.30 21.16 -13.67
C HIS A 223 0.24 22.68 -13.89
N ASN A 224 0.57 23.47 -12.88
CA ASN A 224 0.53 24.93 -12.96
C ASN A 224 1.57 25.48 -13.97
N ARG A 225 2.73 24.86 -14.08
CA ARG A 225 3.73 25.23 -15.09
C ARG A 225 3.20 25.12 -16.53
N LYS A 226 2.32 24.17 -16.79
CA LYS A 226 1.63 24.04 -18.07
C LYS A 226 0.76 25.26 -18.39
N THR A 227 0.01 25.74 -17.43
CA THR A 227 -0.88 26.89 -17.62
C THR A 227 -0.13 28.19 -17.86
N LEU A 228 1.08 28.35 -17.30
CA LEU A 228 1.95 29.51 -17.51
C LEU A 228 2.64 29.51 -18.88
N ILE A 229 2.83 28.36 -19.52
CA ILE A 229 3.47 28.25 -20.85
C ILE A 229 2.41 28.33 -21.97
N ALA A 230 1.15 28.08 -21.66
CA ALA A 230 0.03 28.09 -22.59
C ALA A 230 -0.65 29.48 -22.74
N ASN A 231 -0.29 30.44 -21.89
CA ASN A 231 -0.65 31.86 -21.94
C ASN A 231 0.55 32.69 -22.42
#